data_8a7bec4268e7159ebf32475e4e63af48
#
_entry.id   8a7bec4268e7159ebf32475e4e63af48
#
_cell.length_a   1.000
_cell.length_b   1.000
_cell.length_c   1.000
_cell.angle_alpha   90.00
_cell.angle_beta   90.00
_cell.angle_gamma   90.00
#
_symmetry.space_group_name_H-M   'P 1'
#
loop_
_entity.id
_entity.type
_entity.pdbx_description
1 polymer ?
#
loop_
_entity_poly.entity_id
_entity_poly.type
_entity_poly.pdbx_seq_one_letter_code
_entity_poly.pdbx_strand_id
1 'polypeptide(L)' 'DLLATGGTMKAACDLVRKFKPKKIFCNFIMELNSEFPHTREIFDKDVEITSLLKF' A
#
# COMPACT_ATOMS: atom_id res chain seq x y z
N ASP A 1 7.79 4.15 -6.30
CA ASP A 1 7.30 5.06 -5.28
C ASP A 1 7.68 4.60 -3.88
N LEU A 2 7.51 5.45 -2.94
CA LEU A 2 7.89 5.24 -1.55
C LEU A 2 6.68 4.83 -0.71
N LEU A 3 6.79 3.75 0.03
CA LEU A 3 5.80 3.37 1.04
C LEU A 3 6.30 3.78 2.42
N ALA A 4 5.72 4.83 2.98
CA ALA A 4 6.03 5.31 4.33
C ALA A 4 4.79 5.12 5.22
N THR A 5 4.02 6.18 5.46
CA THR A 5 2.78 6.07 6.25
C THR A 5 1.65 5.38 5.49
N GLY A 6 1.71 5.42 4.15
CA GLY A 6 0.71 4.76 3.32
C GLY A 6 -0.56 5.56 3.07
N GLY A 7 -0.68 6.77 3.65
CA GLY A 7 -1.92 7.55 3.56
C GLY A 7 -2.32 7.87 2.13
N THR A 8 -1.37 8.29 1.29
CA THR A 8 -1.65 8.64 -0.11
C THR A 8 -2.14 7.43 -0.90
N MET A 9 -1.45 6.30 -0.77
CA MET A 9 -1.84 5.09 -1.49
C MET A 9 -3.15 4.52 -0.96
N LYS A 10 -3.39 4.62 0.36
CA LYS A 10 -4.66 4.20 0.96
C LYS A 10 -5.82 4.97 0.36
N ALA A 11 -5.68 6.30 0.21
CA ALA A 11 -6.70 7.13 -0.40
C ALA A 11 -6.93 6.74 -1.85
N ALA A 12 -5.87 6.46 -2.61
CA ALA A 12 -5.99 6.01 -3.99
C ALA A 12 -6.71 4.67 -4.07
N CYS A 13 -6.43 3.73 -3.18
CA CYS A 13 -7.11 2.44 -3.13
C CYS A 13 -8.60 2.61 -2.83
N ASP A 14 -8.94 3.50 -1.90
CA ASP A 14 -10.34 3.76 -1.56
C ASP A 14 -11.09 4.31 -2.77
N LEU A 15 -10.45 5.16 -3.58
CA LEU A 15 -11.05 5.70 -4.79
C LEU A 15 -11.25 4.62 -5.85
N VAL A 16 -10.22 3.81 -6.11
CA VAL A 16 -10.28 2.72 -7.09
C VAL A 16 -11.33 1.68 -6.70
N ARG A 17 -11.50 1.44 -5.41
CA ARG A 17 -12.44 0.45 -4.89
C ARG A 17 -13.88 0.76 -5.31
N LYS A 18 -14.20 2.02 -5.61
CA LYS A 18 -15.53 2.39 -6.11
C LYS A 18 -15.87 1.71 -7.45
N PHE A 19 -14.86 1.25 -8.19
CA PHE A 19 -15.03 0.51 -9.44
C PHE A 19 -15.15 -1.00 -9.22
N LYS A 20 -15.14 -1.45 -7.96
CA LYS A 20 -15.31 -2.84 -7.53
C LYS A 20 -14.34 -3.83 -8.20
N PRO A 21 -13.02 -3.59 -8.14
CA PRO A 21 -12.06 -4.54 -8.68
C PRO A 21 -12.04 -5.81 -7.83
N LYS A 22 -11.61 -6.93 -8.43
CA LYS A 22 -11.46 -8.18 -7.67
C LYS A 22 -10.29 -8.09 -6.70
N LYS A 23 -9.21 -7.41 -7.09
CA LYS A 23 -8.00 -7.30 -6.31
C LYS A 23 -7.26 -6.02 -6.70
N ILE A 24 -6.53 -5.45 -5.74
CA ILE A 24 -5.72 -4.26 -5.96
C ILE A 24 -4.27 -4.61 -5.65
N PHE A 25 -3.36 -4.25 -6.57
CA PHE A 25 -1.93 -4.45 -6.39
C PHE A 25 -1.26 -3.09 -6.24
N CYS A 26 -0.47 -2.94 -5.19
CA CYS A 26 0.32 -1.74 -4.94
C CYS A 26 1.81 -2.09 -4.98
N ASN A 27 2.53 -1.48 -5.90
CA ASN A 27 3.95 -1.76 -6.08
C ASN A 27 4.77 -0.54 -5.71
N PHE A 28 5.77 -0.74 -4.87
CA PHE A 28 6.66 0.33 -4.41
C PHE A 28 8.11 -0.04 -4.68
N ILE A 29 8.94 0.97 -4.96
CA ILE A 29 10.38 0.76 -5.07
C ILE A 29 10.98 0.63 -3.69
N MET A 30 10.56 1.45 -2.74
CA MET A 30 11.12 1.51 -1.40
C MET A 30 10.02 1.53 -0.34
N GLU A 31 10.22 0.76 0.71
CA GLU A 31 9.31 0.71 1.84
C GLU A 31 10.08 1.06 3.12
N LEU A 32 9.59 2.05 3.88
CA LEU A 32 10.20 2.47 5.15
C LEU A 32 9.58 1.68 6.31
N ASN A 33 9.90 0.40 6.37
CA ASN A 33 9.29 -0.51 7.36
C ASN A 33 9.81 -0.28 8.78
N SER A 34 11.10 0.09 8.92
CA SER A 34 11.67 0.30 10.26
C SER A 34 11.11 1.54 10.96
N GLU A 35 10.77 2.59 10.21
CA GLU A 35 10.15 3.79 10.76
C GLU A 35 8.63 3.66 10.88
N PHE A 36 8.00 2.93 9.95
CA PHE A 36 6.56 2.76 9.89
C PHE A 36 6.21 1.27 9.78
N PRO A 37 6.44 0.48 10.83
CA PRO A 37 6.34 -0.99 10.73
C PRO A 37 4.92 -1.52 10.51
N HIS A 38 3.90 -0.71 10.78
CA HIS A 38 2.51 -1.15 10.68
C HIS A 38 1.78 -0.57 9.47
N THR A 39 2.49 0.07 8.53
CA THR A 39 1.85 0.71 7.38
C THR A 39 1.04 -0.28 6.55
N ARG A 40 1.53 -1.50 6.34
CA ARG A 40 0.80 -2.49 5.53
C ARG A 40 -0.55 -2.88 6.13
N GLU A 41 -0.71 -2.71 7.44
CA GLU A 41 -1.94 -3.09 8.14
C GLU A 41 -3.12 -2.17 7.87
N ILE A 42 -2.88 -0.97 7.34
CA ILE A 42 -3.97 -0.03 7.01
C ILE A 42 -4.72 -0.42 5.73
N PHE A 43 -4.15 -1.34 4.95
CA PHE A 43 -4.76 -1.80 3.70
C PHE A 43 -5.65 -3.02 3.94
N ASP A 44 -6.72 -3.13 3.16
CA ASP A 44 -7.62 -4.27 3.25
C ASP A 44 -6.99 -5.53 2.66
N LYS A 45 -7.57 -6.68 2.97
CA LYS A 45 -6.98 -7.97 2.57
C LYS A 45 -6.94 -8.21 1.06
N ASP A 46 -7.79 -7.52 0.30
CA ASP A 46 -7.79 -7.65 -1.16
C ASP A 46 -6.76 -6.75 -1.84
N VAL A 47 -5.95 -6.02 -1.05
CA VAL A 47 -4.84 -5.21 -1.57
C VAL A 47 -3.54 -5.95 -1.33
N GLU A 48 -2.81 -6.24 -2.41
CA GLU A 48 -1.47 -6.81 -2.31
C GLU A 48 -0.43 -5.71 -2.45
N ILE A 49 0.53 -5.70 -1.53
CA ILE A 49 1.59 -4.69 -1.49
C ILE A 49 2.93 -5.38 -1.74
N THR A 50 3.68 -4.87 -2.71
CA THR A 50 5.03 -5.32 -2.97
C THR A 50 6.00 -4.14 -2.98
N SER A 51 7.23 -4.37 -2.54
CA SER A 51 8.28 -3.37 -2.59
C SER A 51 9.60 -4.05 -2.96
N LEU A 52 10.45 -3.33 -3.71
CA LEU A 52 11.76 -3.84 -4.08
C LEU A 52 12.76 -3.72 -2.93
N LEU A 53 12.72 -2.61 -2.22
CA LEU A 53 13.61 -2.33 -1.09
C LEU A 53 12.78 -2.07 0.15
N LYS A 54 13.16 -2.71 1.25
CA LYS A 54 12.46 -2.57 2.52
C LYS A 54 13.45 -2.16 3.60
N PHE A 55 13.18 -1.07 4.26
CA PHE A 55 14.05 -0.56 5.32
C PHE A 55 13.34 -0.50 6.65
#